data_9ccaff7e7424385f04adf67b71e72923
#
_entry.id   9ccaff7e7424385f04adf67b71e72923
#
_cell.length_a   1.000
_cell.length_b   1.000
_cell.length_c   1.000
_cell.angle_alpha   90.00
_cell.angle_beta   90.00
_cell.angle_gamma   90.00
#
_symmetry.space_group_name_H-M   'P 1'
#
loop_
_entity.id
_entity.type
_entity.pdbx_description
1 polymer ?
#
loop_
_entity_poly.entity_id
_entity_poly.type
_entity_poly.pdbx_seq_one_letter_code
_entity_poly.pdbx_strand_id
1 'polypeptide(L)'
;VPNRNMIFISVAGAIAKFRGSNMIFIGCTQSDYGVFPDCRPSFLRSADETLMGAVGVNLISPLVGMKKSDIVADGRKKHGIDWAETWSCYSGDDEPCGECLACQERNVCMD
;
A
#
# COMPACT_ATOMS: atom_id res chain seq x y z
N VAL A 1 -1.03 1.53 14.46
CA VAL A 1 0.24 2.21 14.73
C VAL A 1 0.30 3.48 13.90
N PRO A 2 0.25 4.66 14.53
CA PRO A 2 0.45 5.91 13.81
C PRO A 2 1.83 5.94 13.13
N ASN A 3 1.89 6.58 11.95
CA ASN A 3 3.14 6.73 11.19
C ASN A 3 3.82 5.40 10.78
N ARG A 4 3.03 4.33 10.67
CA ARG A 4 3.56 3.00 10.32
C ARG A 4 4.24 3.00 8.96
N ASN A 5 3.69 3.70 7.97
CA ASN A 5 4.27 3.74 6.63
C ASN A 5 5.66 4.37 6.62
N MET A 6 5.92 5.40 7.45
CA MET A 6 7.27 5.98 7.55
C MET A 6 8.28 4.97 8.09
N ILE A 7 7.87 4.15 9.05
CA ILE A 7 8.71 3.06 9.58
C ILE A 7 9.04 2.06 8.47
N PHE A 8 8.03 1.62 7.72
CA PHE A 8 8.22 0.68 6.61
C PHE A 8 9.12 1.26 5.52
N ILE A 9 8.92 2.53 5.14
CA ILE A 9 9.71 3.22 4.13
C ILE A 9 11.18 3.32 4.57
N SER A 10 11.42 3.68 5.81
CA SER A 10 12.79 3.80 6.36
C SER A 10 13.53 2.46 6.32
N VAL A 11 12.89 1.39 6.77
CA VAL A 11 13.48 0.05 6.80
C VAL A 11 13.69 -0.48 5.36
N ALA A 12 12.66 -0.36 4.52
CA ALA A 12 12.75 -0.81 3.13
C ALA A 12 13.83 -0.06 2.34
N GLY A 13 13.95 1.25 2.55
CA GLY A 13 14.99 2.07 1.93
C GLY A 13 16.40 1.64 2.32
N ALA A 14 16.62 1.35 3.60
CA ALA A 14 17.89 0.83 4.09
C ALA A 14 18.25 -0.51 3.46
N ILE A 15 17.28 -1.43 3.39
CA ILE A 15 17.46 -2.75 2.76
C ILE A 15 17.74 -2.60 1.27
N ALA A 16 16.98 -1.75 0.57
CA ALA A 16 17.16 -1.50 -0.85
C ALA A 16 18.57 -0.99 -1.14
N LYS A 17 19.04 -0.01 -0.38
CA LYS A 17 20.40 0.52 -0.51
C LYS A 17 21.44 -0.55 -0.28
N PHE A 18 21.31 -1.34 0.77
CA PHE A 18 22.24 -2.43 1.09
C PHE A 18 22.29 -3.47 -0.03
N ARG A 19 21.17 -3.75 -0.70
CA ARG A 19 21.08 -4.71 -1.80
C ARG A 19 21.39 -4.12 -3.18
N GLY A 20 21.76 -2.85 -3.26
CA GLY A 20 22.08 -2.20 -4.54
C GLY A 20 20.83 -1.84 -5.37
N SER A 21 19.65 -1.82 -4.79
CA SER A 21 18.43 -1.35 -5.45
C SER A 21 18.28 0.15 -5.27
N ASN A 22 17.73 0.84 -6.28
CA ASN A 22 17.51 2.29 -6.25
C ASN A 22 16.04 2.68 -6.17
N MET A 23 15.14 1.74 -5.93
CA MET A 23 13.70 2.00 -5.78
C MET A 23 13.04 1.01 -4.84
N ILE A 24 11.98 1.49 -4.18
CA ILE A 24 11.02 0.69 -3.40
C ILE A 24 9.59 1.07 -3.81
N PHE A 25 8.67 0.16 -3.62
CA PHE A 25 7.26 0.36 -3.96
C PHE A 25 6.40 0.29 -2.71
N ILE A 26 5.35 1.13 -2.67
CA ILE A 26 4.35 1.11 -1.61
C ILE A 26 2.94 1.07 -2.21
N GLY A 27 2.04 0.32 -1.58
CA GLY A 27 0.70 0.03 -2.09
C GLY A 27 -0.42 0.94 -1.57
N CYS A 28 -0.14 2.20 -1.24
CA CYS A 28 -1.16 3.16 -0.85
C CYS A 28 -2.14 3.42 -2.00
N THR A 29 -3.43 3.53 -1.67
CA THR A 29 -4.51 3.75 -2.63
C THR A 29 -5.26 5.04 -2.33
N GLN A 30 -6.10 5.50 -3.26
CA GLN A 30 -6.95 6.68 -3.04
C GLN A 30 -7.89 6.49 -1.83
N SER A 31 -8.35 5.28 -1.57
CA SER A 31 -9.25 4.97 -0.45
C SER A 31 -8.61 5.23 0.92
N ASP A 32 -7.28 5.24 0.99
CA ASP A 32 -6.56 5.39 2.26
C ASP A 32 -6.44 6.85 2.74
N TYR A 33 -6.63 7.84 1.85
CA TYR A 33 -6.33 9.26 2.14
C TYR A 33 -7.10 9.83 3.33
N GLY A 34 -8.37 9.48 3.46
CA GLY A 34 -9.24 10.01 4.51
C GLY A 34 -8.96 9.44 5.89
N VAL A 35 -8.40 8.25 5.95
CA VAL A 35 -8.18 7.50 7.20
C VAL A 35 -6.73 7.60 7.67
N PHE A 36 -5.79 7.50 6.72
CA PHE A 36 -4.36 7.41 7.02
C PHE A 36 -3.58 8.56 6.38
N PRO A 37 -3.17 9.59 7.16
CA PRO A 37 -2.37 10.69 6.65
C PRO A 37 -1.06 10.26 5.98
N ASP A 38 -0.46 9.16 6.46
CA ASP A 38 0.78 8.58 5.92
C ASP A 38 0.56 7.71 4.66
N CYS A 39 -0.62 7.83 4.03
CA CYS A 39 -0.92 7.30 2.70
C CYS A 39 -1.18 8.42 1.67
N ARG A 40 -1.21 9.67 2.09
CA ARG A 40 -1.52 10.81 1.21
C ARG A 40 -0.40 11.11 0.22
N PRO A 41 -0.73 11.57 -1.00
CA PRO A 41 0.30 11.94 -1.99
C PRO A 41 1.32 12.94 -1.48
N SER A 42 0.90 13.92 -0.67
CA SER A 42 1.81 14.92 -0.07
C SER A 42 2.84 14.28 0.86
N PHE A 43 2.40 13.33 1.70
CA PHE A 43 3.31 12.56 2.55
C PHE A 43 4.28 11.74 1.71
N LEU A 44 3.77 11.02 0.71
CA LEU A 44 4.60 10.14 -0.13
C LEU A 44 5.66 10.92 -0.91
N ARG A 45 5.34 12.13 -1.39
CA ARG A 45 6.34 13.02 -2.03
C ARG A 45 7.43 13.45 -1.06
N SER A 46 7.05 13.87 0.15
CA SER A 46 8.03 14.26 1.18
C SER A 46 8.92 13.10 1.61
N ALA A 47 8.33 11.91 1.74
CA ALA A 47 9.06 10.69 2.07
C ALA A 47 10.04 10.31 0.96
N ASP A 48 9.63 10.41 -0.31
CA ASP A 48 10.49 10.15 -1.46
C ASP A 48 11.70 11.08 -1.50
N GLU A 49 11.48 12.38 -1.31
CA GLU A 49 12.56 13.37 -1.25
C GLU A 49 13.54 13.08 -0.11
N THR A 50 13.02 12.76 1.07
CA THR A 50 13.84 12.43 2.24
C THR A 50 14.65 11.16 2.01
N LEU A 51 14.01 10.12 1.48
CA LEU A 51 14.65 8.85 1.18
C LEU A 51 15.74 9.00 0.11
N MET A 52 15.47 9.78 -0.94
CA MET A 52 16.44 10.09 -1.98
C MET A 52 17.66 10.82 -1.40
N GLY A 53 17.44 11.82 -0.53
CA GLY A 53 18.52 12.54 0.13
C GLY A 53 19.32 11.69 1.10
N ALA A 54 18.70 10.75 1.77
CA ALA A 54 19.35 9.90 2.77
C ALA A 54 20.14 8.74 2.16
N VAL A 55 19.57 8.03 1.18
CA VAL A 55 20.15 6.76 0.68
C VAL A 55 20.13 6.63 -0.86
N GLY A 56 19.63 7.63 -1.58
CA GLY A 56 19.57 7.57 -3.04
C GLY A 56 18.58 6.55 -3.59
N VAL A 57 17.51 6.26 -2.85
CA VAL A 57 16.45 5.32 -3.22
C VAL A 57 15.17 6.09 -3.48
N ASN A 58 14.46 5.79 -4.56
CA ASN A 58 13.16 6.34 -4.89
C ASN A 58 12.03 5.56 -4.25
N LEU A 59 11.02 6.27 -3.75
CA LEU A 59 9.75 5.70 -3.32
C LEU A 59 8.72 5.82 -4.45
N ILE A 60 8.22 4.70 -4.92
CA ILE A 60 7.25 4.61 -6.00
C ILE A 60 5.90 4.16 -5.42
N SER A 61 4.84 4.90 -5.71
CA SER A 61 3.48 4.61 -5.24
C SER A 61 2.51 4.54 -6.43
N PRO A 62 2.52 3.44 -7.18
CA PRO A 62 1.82 3.34 -8.46
C PRO A 62 0.28 3.34 -8.34
N LEU A 63 -0.25 3.00 -7.17
CA LEU A 63 -1.68 2.85 -6.94
C LEU A 63 -2.30 4.06 -6.23
N VAL A 64 -1.51 5.07 -5.88
CA VAL A 64 -1.93 6.16 -5.01
C VAL A 64 -3.10 6.99 -5.55
N GLY A 65 -3.26 7.09 -6.87
CA GLY A 65 -4.37 7.78 -7.52
C GLY A 65 -5.54 6.88 -7.90
N MET A 66 -5.51 5.60 -7.56
CA MET A 66 -6.51 4.63 -7.97
C MET A 66 -7.46 4.28 -6.82
N LYS A 67 -8.74 4.13 -7.14
CA LYS A 67 -9.72 3.54 -6.22
C LYS A 67 -9.49 2.04 -6.13
N LYS A 68 -9.77 1.47 -4.97
CA LYS A 68 -9.59 0.04 -4.74
C LYS A 68 -10.42 -0.82 -5.72
N SER A 69 -11.63 -0.38 -6.06
CA SER A 69 -12.47 -1.05 -7.07
C SER A 69 -11.80 -1.13 -8.44
N ASP A 70 -11.12 -0.07 -8.86
CA ASP A 70 -10.40 -0.05 -10.14
C ASP A 70 -9.18 -0.96 -10.12
N ILE A 71 -8.47 -0.98 -9.00
CA ILE A 71 -7.31 -1.89 -8.79
C ILE A 71 -7.76 -3.34 -8.88
N VAL A 72 -8.87 -3.68 -8.23
CA VAL A 72 -9.44 -5.04 -8.26
C VAL A 72 -9.85 -5.42 -9.69
N ALA A 73 -10.55 -4.52 -10.39
CA ALA A 73 -10.98 -4.75 -11.77
C ALA A 73 -9.78 -4.93 -12.72
N ASP A 74 -8.78 -4.07 -12.61
CA ASP A 74 -7.56 -4.15 -13.42
C ASP A 74 -6.76 -5.42 -13.13
N GLY A 75 -6.61 -5.77 -11.86
CA GLY A 75 -5.93 -6.99 -11.44
C GLY A 75 -6.57 -8.24 -12.03
N ARG A 76 -7.91 -8.30 -12.00
CA ARG A 76 -8.65 -9.42 -12.57
C ARG A 76 -8.53 -9.48 -14.10
N LYS A 77 -8.74 -8.34 -14.79
CA LYS A 77 -8.78 -8.28 -16.26
C LYS A 77 -7.41 -8.38 -16.91
N LYS A 78 -6.42 -7.64 -16.38
CA LYS A 78 -5.11 -7.50 -17.01
C LYS A 78 -4.08 -8.51 -16.52
N HIS A 79 -4.24 -8.98 -15.28
CA HIS A 79 -3.23 -9.80 -14.62
C HIS A 79 -3.74 -11.17 -14.15
N GLY A 80 -5.03 -11.46 -14.35
CA GLY A 80 -5.61 -12.74 -13.98
C GLY A 80 -5.55 -13.05 -12.49
N ILE A 81 -5.55 -12.02 -11.63
CA ILE A 81 -5.48 -12.21 -10.19
C ILE A 81 -6.79 -12.82 -9.69
N ASP A 82 -6.71 -13.96 -9.02
CA ASP A 82 -7.80 -14.50 -8.22
C ASP A 82 -7.78 -13.88 -6.83
N TRP A 83 -8.67 -12.92 -6.60
CA TRP A 83 -8.74 -12.21 -5.34
C TRP A 83 -9.19 -13.08 -4.16
N ALA A 84 -9.79 -14.26 -4.44
CA ALA A 84 -10.15 -15.22 -3.39
C ALA A 84 -8.91 -15.78 -2.67
N GLU A 85 -7.75 -15.79 -3.34
CA GLU A 85 -6.49 -16.23 -2.77
C GLU A 85 -5.79 -15.14 -1.93
N THR A 86 -6.39 -13.96 -1.78
CA THR A 86 -5.80 -12.84 -1.06
C THR A 86 -6.46 -12.61 0.30
N TRP A 87 -5.76 -11.96 1.20
CA TRP A 87 -6.21 -11.67 2.55
C TRP A 87 -6.22 -10.17 2.86
N SER A 88 -7.26 -9.69 3.53
CA SER A 88 -7.39 -8.28 3.91
C SER A 88 -7.68 -8.07 5.40
N CYS A 89 -8.29 -9.05 6.07
CA CYS A 89 -8.78 -8.92 7.44
C CYS A 89 -7.66 -8.65 8.44
N TYR A 90 -7.92 -7.75 9.41
CA TYR A 90 -6.98 -7.40 10.48
C TYR A 90 -7.15 -8.22 11.77
N SER A 91 -8.19 -9.07 11.89
CA SER A 91 -8.49 -9.78 13.13
C SER A 91 -7.46 -10.85 13.50
N GLY A 92 -6.77 -11.40 12.51
CA GLY A 92 -5.78 -12.47 12.72
C GLY A 92 -6.37 -13.86 12.96
N ASP A 93 -7.69 -14.03 12.79
CA ASP A 93 -8.36 -15.32 12.88
C ASP A 93 -8.22 -16.12 11.56
N ASP A 94 -8.62 -17.39 11.58
CA ASP A 94 -8.54 -18.26 10.40
C ASP A 94 -9.55 -17.86 9.31
N GLU A 95 -10.65 -17.20 9.68
CA GLU A 95 -11.66 -16.68 8.77
C GLU A 95 -11.75 -15.15 8.87
N PRO A 96 -12.06 -14.45 7.75
CA PRO A 96 -12.26 -13.01 7.79
C PRO A 96 -13.42 -12.62 8.70
N CYS A 97 -13.23 -11.61 9.57
CA CYS A 97 -14.27 -11.19 10.52
C CYS A 97 -15.51 -10.55 9.86
N GLY A 98 -15.39 -10.03 8.64
CA GLY A 98 -16.48 -9.35 7.91
C GLY A 98 -16.79 -7.95 8.40
N GLU A 99 -16.28 -7.52 9.54
CA GLU A 99 -16.68 -6.30 10.24
C GLU A 99 -15.62 -5.20 10.24
N CYS A 100 -14.34 -5.55 10.17
CA CYS A 100 -13.28 -4.53 10.16
C CYS A 100 -13.31 -3.73 8.86
N LEU A 101 -12.73 -2.53 8.89
CA LEU A 101 -12.69 -1.63 7.73
C LEU A 101 -12.15 -2.32 6.47
N ALA A 102 -11.11 -3.13 6.61
CA ALA A 102 -10.53 -3.87 5.49
C ALA A 102 -11.50 -4.91 4.90
N CYS A 103 -12.27 -5.60 5.74
CA CYS A 103 -13.31 -6.54 5.30
C CYS A 103 -14.46 -5.81 4.61
N GLN A 104 -14.94 -4.70 5.18
CA GLN A 104 -16.02 -3.92 4.59
C GLN A 104 -15.62 -3.40 3.21
N GLU A 105 -14.43 -2.84 3.09
CA GLU A 105 -13.92 -2.33 1.83
C GLU A 105 -13.72 -3.45 0.80
N ARG A 106 -13.21 -4.59 1.23
CA ARG A 106 -13.07 -5.78 0.39
C ARG A 106 -14.42 -6.24 -0.16
N ASN A 107 -15.43 -6.36 0.69
CA ASN A 107 -16.75 -6.83 0.29
C ASN A 107 -17.40 -5.92 -0.77
N VAL A 108 -17.18 -4.60 -0.68
CA VAL A 108 -17.68 -3.65 -1.68
C VAL A 108 -16.91 -3.77 -3.02
N CYS A 109 -15.62 -4.02 -2.98
CA CYS A 109 -14.77 -4.03 -4.17
C CYS A 109 -14.75 -5.35 -4.94
N MET A 110 -15.02 -6.47 -4.26
CA MET A 110 -14.94 -7.81 -4.85
C MET A 110 -16.21 -8.23 -5.61
N ASP A 111 -17.31 -7.57 -5.32
CA ASP A 111 -18.58 -7.78 -6.00
C ASP A 111 -18.60 -7.06 -7.35
#